data_c6e0fc4ae795f8b21666ff0b647cec35
#
_entry.id   c6e0fc4ae795f8b21666ff0b647cec35
#
_cell.length_a   1.000
_cell.length_b   1.000
_cell.length_c   1.000
_cell.angle_alpha   90.00
_cell.angle_beta   90.00
_cell.angle_gamma   90.00
#
_symmetry.space_group_name_H-M   'P 1'
#
loop_
_entity.id
_entity.type
_entity.pdbx_description
1 polymer ?
#
loop_
_entity_poly.entity_id
_entity_poly.type
_entity_poly.pdbx_seq_one_letter_code
_entity_poly.pdbx_strand_id
1 'polypeptide(L)'
;MAREFPQIVNFGTAFRFALEAEAAAADLAAAASALAPTAEGKATLEDLCLAHRQRVDKLTVIRQEVNEMILEPLAMDTSSYLAALAAEPADGWPAIGEQLLAGEQDAARFHEDFADHAADVLAASTRAFKRAARQEREAAARLRDLLT
;
A
#
# COMPACT_ATOMS: atom_id res chain seq x y z
N MET A 1 9.22 6.41 -15.44
CA MET A 1 10.31 5.78 -14.68
C MET A 1 9.74 4.93 -13.56
N ALA A 2 10.19 3.69 -13.43
CA ALA A 2 9.71 2.81 -12.36
C ALA A 2 10.15 3.37 -10.98
N ARG A 3 9.30 3.23 -9.99
CA ARG A 3 9.58 3.67 -8.63
C ARG A 3 10.52 2.66 -7.96
N GLU A 4 11.50 3.16 -7.23
CA GLU A 4 12.42 2.32 -6.46
C GLU A 4 11.90 2.15 -5.03
N PHE A 5 12.04 0.93 -4.50
CA PHE A 5 11.63 0.59 -3.16
C PHE A 5 12.83 0.12 -2.33
N PRO A 6 12.89 0.49 -1.03
CA PRO A 6 13.99 0.04 -0.18
C PRO A 6 13.92 -1.46 0.06
N GLN A 7 15.09 -2.09 0.22
CA GLN A 7 15.17 -3.46 0.69
C GLN A 7 14.92 -3.51 2.20
N ILE A 8 14.17 -4.49 2.68
CA ILE A 8 13.82 -4.59 4.09
C ILE A 8 14.90 -5.38 4.82
N VAL A 9 15.64 -4.71 5.71
CA VAL A 9 16.69 -5.31 6.55
C VAL A 9 16.48 -5.00 8.03
N ASN A 10 15.60 -4.06 8.36
CA ASN A 10 15.23 -3.70 9.73
C ASN A 10 13.83 -3.08 9.74
N PHE A 11 13.31 -2.78 10.93
CA PHE A 11 11.98 -2.15 11.05
C PHE A 11 11.93 -0.78 10.38
N GLY A 12 13.01 0.00 10.43
CA GLY A 12 13.05 1.31 9.76
C GLY A 12 12.86 1.21 8.26
N THR A 13 13.53 0.26 7.60
CA THR A 13 13.38 0.04 6.16
C THR A 13 12.02 -0.56 5.83
N ALA A 14 11.42 -1.36 6.72
CA ALA A 14 10.05 -1.86 6.55
C ALA A 14 9.03 -0.71 6.55
N PHE A 15 9.18 0.25 7.48
CA PHE A 15 8.34 1.46 7.48
C PHE A 15 8.53 2.29 6.22
N ARG A 16 9.77 2.47 5.77
CA ARG A 16 10.05 3.18 4.52
C ARG A 16 9.40 2.49 3.32
N PHE A 17 9.47 1.16 3.28
CA PHE A 17 8.80 0.38 2.25
C PHE A 17 7.29 0.62 2.28
N ALA A 18 6.68 0.55 3.46
CA ALA A 18 5.25 0.80 3.62
C ALA A 18 4.85 2.18 3.11
N LEU A 19 5.62 3.23 3.47
CA LEU A 19 5.35 4.60 3.03
C LEU A 19 5.47 4.75 1.52
N GLU A 20 6.49 4.15 0.91
CA GLU A 20 6.67 4.17 -0.54
C GLU A 20 5.55 3.41 -1.26
N ALA A 21 5.13 2.27 -0.72
CA ALA A 21 4.04 1.49 -1.29
C ALA A 21 2.71 2.27 -1.25
N GLU A 22 2.41 2.93 -0.12
CA GLU A 22 1.22 3.75 0.00
C GLU A 22 1.24 4.94 -0.98
N ALA A 23 2.39 5.61 -1.11
CA ALA A 23 2.53 6.72 -2.05
C ALA A 23 2.38 6.24 -3.50
N ALA A 24 2.96 5.10 -3.84
CA ALA A 24 2.82 4.50 -5.17
C ALA A 24 1.37 4.13 -5.48
N ALA A 25 0.67 3.55 -4.50
CA ALA A 25 -0.74 3.21 -4.66
C ALA A 25 -1.62 4.45 -4.82
N ALA A 26 -1.33 5.52 -4.08
CA ALA A 26 -2.04 6.80 -4.24
C ALA A 26 -1.87 7.37 -5.66
N ASP A 27 -0.64 7.37 -6.16
CA ASP A 27 -0.34 7.86 -7.51
C ASP A 27 -1.04 7.02 -8.57
N LEU A 28 -1.04 5.69 -8.40
CA LEU A 28 -1.70 4.78 -9.32
C LEU A 28 -3.22 4.96 -9.29
N ALA A 29 -3.81 5.15 -8.12
CA ALA A 29 -5.24 5.42 -7.97
C ALA A 29 -5.62 6.74 -8.65
N ALA A 30 -4.80 7.78 -8.52
CA ALA A 30 -5.01 9.06 -9.20
C ALA A 30 -4.96 8.90 -10.72
N ALA A 31 -3.97 8.17 -11.24
CA ALA A 31 -3.88 7.89 -12.67
C ALA A 31 -5.08 7.07 -13.17
N ALA A 32 -5.51 6.08 -12.39
CA ALA A 32 -6.67 5.26 -12.74
C ALA A 32 -7.96 6.08 -12.75
N SER A 33 -8.12 7.03 -11.83
CA SER A 33 -9.32 7.88 -11.79
C SER A 33 -9.48 8.71 -13.05
N ALA A 34 -8.37 9.16 -13.63
CA ALA A 34 -8.39 9.91 -14.88
C ALA A 34 -8.85 9.06 -16.07
N LEU A 35 -8.69 7.76 -16.01
CA LEU A 35 -9.02 6.81 -17.08
C LEU A 35 -10.33 6.05 -16.85
N ALA A 36 -10.92 6.15 -15.67
CA ALA A 36 -12.15 5.43 -15.35
C ALA A 36 -13.31 5.88 -16.24
N PRO A 37 -14.11 4.94 -16.79
CA PRO A 37 -15.13 5.28 -17.76
C PRO A 37 -16.42 5.87 -17.17
N THR A 38 -16.62 5.78 -15.84
CA THR A 38 -17.84 6.26 -15.20
C THR A 38 -17.53 7.27 -14.10
N ALA A 39 -18.48 8.15 -13.80
CA ALA A 39 -18.36 9.10 -12.69
C ALA A 39 -18.24 8.38 -11.34
N GLU A 40 -18.99 7.29 -11.16
CA GLU A 40 -18.92 6.46 -9.95
C GLU A 40 -17.52 5.85 -9.78
N GLY A 41 -16.95 5.32 -10.87
CA GLY A 41 -15.60 4.76 -10.85
C GLY A 41 -14.56 5.81 -10.51
N LYS A 42 -14.66 6.99 -11.08
CA LYS A 42 -13.75 8.10 -10.74
C LYS A 42 -13.83 8.47 -9.27
N ALA A 43 -15.04 8.61 -8.72
CA ALA A 43 -15.22 8.95 -7.31
C ALA A 43 -14.63 7.88 -6.39
N THR A 44 -14.84 6.60 -6.70
CA THR A 44 -14.28 5.49 -5.95
C THR A 44 -12.74 5.55 -5.93
N LEU A 45 -12.14 5.79 -7.10
CA LEU A 45 -10.66 5.84 -7.22
C LEU A 45 -10.08 7.06 -6.52
N GLU A 46 -10.76 8.19 -6.55
CA GLU A 46 -10.37 9.38 -5.80
C GLU A 46 -10.42 9.12 -4.29
N ASP A 47 -11.42 8.40 -3.79
CA ASP A 47 -11.52 7.99 -2.40
C ASP A 47 -10.35 7.09 -2.01
N LEU A 48 -9.97 6.15 -2.88
CA LEU A 48 -8.83 5.27 -2.63
C LEU A 48 -7.51 6.05 -2.60
N CYS A 49 -7.35 6.99 -3.51
CA CYS A 49 -6.18 7.88 -3.52
C CYS A 49 -6.06 8.64 -2.19
N LEU A 50 -7.15 9.23 -1.73
CA LEU A 50 -7.18 9.97 -0.47
C LEU A 50 -6.87 9.06 0.71
N ALA A 51 -7.44 7.85 0.73
CA ALA A 51 -7.20 6.89 1.81
C ALA A 51 -5.72 6.50 1.91
N HIS A 52 -5.04 6.29 0.77
CA HIS A 52 -3.61 5.99 0.76
C HIS A 52 -2.79 7.17 1.29
N ARG A 53 -3.12 8.40 0.91
CA ARG A 53 -2.42 9.60 1.40
C ARG A 53 -2.61 9.79 2.90
N GLN A 54 -3.80 9.55 3.41
CA GLN A 54 -4.07 9.60 4.85
C GLN A 54 -3.29 8.52 5.60
N ARG A 55 -3.11 7.36 4.99
CA ARG A 55 -2.35 6.26 5.59
C ARG A 55 -0.86 6.58 5.66
N VAL A 56 -0.31 7.27 4.64
CA VAL A 56 1.06 7.80 4.70
C VAL A 56 1.25 8.66 5.94
N ASP A 57 0.32 9.58 6.20
CA ASP A 57 0.40 10.46 7.36
C ASP A 57 0.36 9.67 8.67
N LYS A 58 -0.55 8.71 8.79
CA LYS A 58 -0.67 7.87 9.99
C LYS A 58 0.56 7.02 10.24
N LEU A 59 1.09 6.38 9.20
CA LEU A 59 2.28 5.54 9.32
C LEU A 59 3.52 6.36 9.64
N THR A 60 3.60 7.60 9.15
CA THR A 60 4.69 8.51 9.48
C THR A 60 4.71 8.82 10.97
N VAL A 61 3.55 9.09 11.57
CA VAL A 61 3.43 9.34 13.01
C VAL A 61 3.85 8.10 13.80
N ILE A 62 3.38 6.93 13.42
CA ILE A 62 3.71 5.67 14.09
C ILE A 62 5.22 5.41 14.02
N ARG A 63 5.85 5.64 12.88
CA ARG A 63 7.30 5.49 12.72
C ARG A 63 8.07 6.37 13.70
N GLN A 64 7.62 7.61 13.90
CA GLN A 64 8.24 8.52 14.86
C GLN A 64 8.11 8.01 16.30
N GLU A 65 6.97 7.42 16.65
CA GLU A 65 6.72 6.88 17.99
C GLU A 65 7.59 5.66 18.30
N VAL A 66 7.97 4.88 17.29
CA VAL A 66 8.77 3.67 17.47
C VAL A 66 10.23 3.86 17.06
N ASN A 67 10.71 5.08 17.07
CA ASN A 67 12.03 5.45 16.59
C ASN A 67 13.17 4.62 17.21
N GLU A 68 13.06 4.21 18.48
CA GLU A 68 14.05 3.39 19.17
C GLU A 68 14.19 1.99 18.57
N MET A 69 13.15 1.49 17.90
CA MET A 69 13.09 0.12 17.36
C MET A 69 13.44 0.04 15.87
N ILE A 70 13.73 1.17 15.22
CA ILE A 70 13.93 1.18 13.76
C ILE A 70 15.16 0.39 13.30
N LEU A 71 16.14 0.18 14.18
CA LEU A 71 17.36 -0.59 13.88
C LEU A 71 17.20 -2.07 14.20
N GLU A 72 16.09 -2.50 14.80
CA GLU A 72 15.85 -3.91 15.10
C GLU A 72 15.84 -4.71 13.80
N PRO A 73 16.65 -5.79 13.69
CA PRO A 73 16.75 -6.56 12.45
C PRO A 73 15.43 -7.19 12.03
N LEU A 74 15.18 -7.16 10.74
CA LEU A 74 14.00 -7.76 10.14
C LEU A 74 14.34 -8.10 8.69
N ALA A 75 14.07 -9.32 8.27
CA ALA A 75 14.25 -9.73 6.88
C ALA A 75 12.90 -10.09 6.28
N MET A 76 12.52 -9.38 5.20
CA MET A 76 11.33 -9.69 4.40
C MET A 76 11.71 -9.55 2.93
N ASP A 77 11.29 -10.53 2.11
CA ASP A 77 11.48 -10.45 0.68
C ASP A 77 10.46 -9.48 0.08
N THR A 78 10.94 -8.36 -0.44
CA THR A 78 10.08 -7.32 -1.02
C THR A 78 9.56 -7.64 -2.41
N SER A 79 10.21 -8.55 -3.14
CA SER A 79 9.89 -8.82 -4.54
C SER A 79 8.44 -9.30 -4.73
N SER A 80 7.91 -10.04 -3.77
CA SER A 80 6.55 -10.58 -3.85
C SER A 80 5.45 -9.54 -3.70
N TYR A 81 5.79 -8.29 -3.29
CA TYR A 81 4.81 -7.22 -3.07
C TYR A 81 4.90 -6.10 -4.11
N LEU A 82 5.80 -6.18 -5.08
CA LEU A 82 6.19 -5.03 -5.90
C LEU A 82 5.68 -5.04 -7.34
N ALA A 83 5.27 -6.19 -7.87
CA ALA A 83 5.02 -6.33 -9.30
C ALA A 83 4.10 -5.23 -9.86
N ALA A 84 2.99 -4.94 -9.19
CA ALA A 84 2.03 -3.94 -9.65
C ALA A 84 2.44 -2.51 -9.32
N LEU A 85 2.95 -2.28 -8.10
CA LEU A 85 3.24 -0.93 -7.60
C LEU A 85 4.54 -0.35 -8.17
N ALA A 86 5.51 -1.18 -8.54
CA ALA A 86 6.77 -0.73 -9.13
C ALA A 86 6.68 -0.56 -10.65
N ALA A 87 5.68 -1.15 -11.30
CA ALA A 87 5.52 -1.06 -12.74
C ALA A 87 5.00 0.32 -13.16
N GLU A 88 5.31 0.73 -14.39
CA GLU A 88 4.71 1.92 -14.97
C GLU A 88 3.19 1.76 -15.04
N PRO A 89 2.40 2.85 -14.86
CA PRO A 89 0.96 2.75 -14.98
C PRO A 89 0.52 2.26 -16.36
N ALA A 90 -0.45 1.36 -16.39
CA ALA A 90 -1.03 0.89 -17.65
C ALA A 90 -1.71 2.04 -18.41
N ASP A 91 -1.78 1.93 -19.73
CA ASP A 91 -2.20 3.01 -20.63
C ASP A 91 -3.72 3.22 -20.70
N GLY A 92 -4.51 2.37 -20.14
CA GLY A 92 -5.97 2.49 -20.30
C GLY A 92 -6.75 1.66 -19.31
N TRP A 93 -8.06 1.82 -19.38
CA TRP A 93 -9.01 1.04 -18.59
C TRP A 93 -9.49 -0.17 -19.41
N PRO A 94 -9.65 -1.40 -18.84
CA PRO A 94 -9.55 -1.71 -17.40
C PRO A 94 -8.14 -2.06 -16.90
N ALA A 95 -7.14 -2.08 -17.75
CA ALA A 95 -5.79 -2.54 -17.39
C ALA A 95 -5.21 -1.83 -16.16
N ILE A 96 -5.37 -0.49 -16.07
CA ILE A 96 -4.88 0.26 -14.92
C ILE A 96 -5.66 -0.07 -13.65
N GLY A 97 -6.97 -0.33 -13.77
CA GLY A 97 -7.81 -0.78 -12.65
C GLY A 97 -7.36 -2.14 -12.13
N GLU A 98 -7.04 -3.06 -13.02
CA GLU A 98 -6.52 -4.39 -12.67
C GLU A 98 -5.14 -4.29 -12.02
N GLN A 99 -4.29 -3.39 -12.51
CA GLN A 99 -3.00 -3.12 -11.90
C GLN A 99 -3.15 -2.59 -10.47
N LEU A 100 -4.07 -1.65 -10.25
CA LEU A 100 -4.33 -1.13 -8.91
C LEU A 100 -4.91 -2.22 -8.00
N LEU A 101 -5.80 -3.07 -8.49
CA LEU A 101 -6.35 -4.20 -7.73
C LEU A 101 -5.22 -5.11 -7.23
N ALA A 102 -4.30 -5.49 -8.12
CA ALA A 102 -3.14 -6.30 -7.74
C ALA A 102 -2.28 -5.58 -6.70
N GLY A 103 -2.09 -4.27 -6.85
CA GLY A 103 -1.35 -3.45 -5.90
C GLY A 103 -1.99 -3.42 -4.51
N GLU A 104 -3.32 -3.30 -4.44
CA GLU A 104 -4.07 -3.32 -3.17
C GLU A 104 -3.93 -4.68 -2.48
N GLN A 105 -4.01 -5.77 -3.24
CA GLN A 105 -3.85 -7.12 -2.69
C GLN A 105 -2.43 -7.36 -2.17
N ASP A 106 -1.42 -6.92 -2.89
CA ASP A 106 -0.02 -7.02 -2.48
C ASP A 106 0.27 -6.17 -1.24
N ALA A 107 -0.26 -4.95 -1.20
CA ALA A 107 -0.11 -4.06 -0.06
C ALA A 107 -0.78 -4.64 1.20
N ALA A 108 -1.98 -5.19 1.07
CA ALA A 108 -2.67 -5.84 2.18
C ALA A 108 -1.84 -7.00 2.71
N ARG A 109 -1.31 -7.84 1.83
CA ARG A 109 -0.47 -8.97 2.21
C ARG A 109 0.82 -8.51 2.91
N PHE A 110 1.44 -7.44 2.40
CA PHE A 110 2.61 -6.86 3.06
C PHE A 110 2.29 -6.42 4.48
N HIS A 111 1.19 -5.68 4.68
CA HIS A 111 0.81 -5.21 6.00
C HIS A 111 0.49 -6.35 6.96
N GLU A 112 -0.17 -7.41 6.48
CA GLU A 112 -0.43 -8.60 7.28
C GLU A 112 0.88 -9.29 7.71
N ASP A 113 1.80 -9.48 6.77
CA ASP A 113 3.08 -10.12 7.03
C ASP A 113 3.95 -9.28 7.96
N PHE A 114 4.00 -7.96 7.75
CA PHE A 114 4.74 -7.07 8.65
C PHE A 114 4.12 -7.07 10.06
N ALA A 115 2.80 -7.07 10.17
CA ALA A 115 2.13 -7.15 11.47
C ALA A 115 2.55 -8.41 12.23
N ASP A 116 2.68 -9.54 11.56
CA ASP A 116 3.13 -10.79 12.18
C ASP A 116 4.56 -10.67 12.69
N HIS A 117 5.46 -10.06 11.93
CA HIS A 117 6.84 -9.83 12.36
C HIS A 117 6.92 -8.84 13.53
N ALA A 118 6.03 -7.85 13.57
CA ALA A 118 6.05 -6.79 14.57
C ALA A 118 5.35 -7.16 15.88
N ALA A 119 4.58 -8.25 15.92
CA ALA A 119 3.66 -8.59 17.01
C ALA A 119 4.34 -8.60 18.38
N ASP A 120 5.57 -9.13 18.49
CA ASP A 120 6.27 -9.26 19.75
C ASP A 120 7.10 -8.02 20.12
N VAL A 121 7.30 -7.09 19.18
CA VAL A 121 8.22 -5.96 19.32
C VAL A 121 7.47 -4.63 19.34
N LEU A 122 6.47 -4.47 18.46
CA LEU A 122 5.77 -3.21 18.22
C LEU A 122 4.25 -3.41 18.27
N ALA A 123 3.71 -3.81 19.44
CA ALA A 123 2.30 -4.17 19.59
C ALA A 123 1.32 -3.08 19.12
N ALA A 124 1.60 -1.81 19.37
CA ALA A 124 0.76 -0.71 18.92
C ALA A 124 0.77 -0.56 17.41
N SER A 125 1.96 -0.72 16.80
CA SER A 125 2.12 -0.68 15.35
C SER A 125 1.43 -1.84 14.66
N THR A 126 1.46 -3.03 15.29
CA THR A 126 0.78 -4.23 14.78
C THR A 126 -0.70 -3.96 14.50
N ARG A 127 -1.39 -3.27 15.42
CA ARG A 127 -2.81 -2.93 15.23
C ARG A 127 -3.01 -2.00 14.03
N ALA A 128 -2.11 -1.03 13.85
CA ALA A 128 -2.19 -0.09 12.72
C ALA A 128 -1.99 -0.81 11.38
N PHE A 129 -1.03 -1.74 11.30
CA PHE A 129 -0.79 -2.51 10.08
C PHE A 129 -1.93 -3.48 9.77
N LYS A 130 -2.51 -4.11 10.78
CA LYS A 130 -3.70 -4.95 10.58
C LYS A 130 -4.90 -4.14 10.08
N ARG A 131 -5.08 -2.93 10.61
CA ARG A 131 -6.13 -2.02 10.13
C ARG A 131 -5.89 -1.63 8.67
N ALA A 132 -4.67 -1.27 8.32
CA ALA A 132 -4.29 -0.93 6.95
C ALA A 132 -4.58 -2.09 6.00
N ALA A 133 -4.19 -3.30 6.37
CA ALA A 133 -4.45 -4.51 5.58
C ALA A 133 -5.96 -4.70 5.34
N ARG A 134 -6.77 -4.56 6.38
CA ARG A 134 -8.21 -4.70 6.27
C ARG A 134 -8.82 -3.66 5.33
N GLN A 135 -8.39 -2.39 5.45
CA GLN A 135 -8.85 -1.32 4.58
C GLN A 135 -8.47 -1.58 3.11
N GLU A 136 -7.28 -2.11 2.86
CA GLU A 136 -6.84 -2.44 1.51
C GLU A 136 -7.57 -3.65 0.93
N ARG A 137 -7.96 -4.63 1.76
CA ARG A 137 -8.84 -5.72 1.33
C ARG A 137 -10.24 -5.20 0.94
N GLU A 138 -10.76 -4.25 1.68
CA GLU A 138 -12.03 -3.59 1.35
C GLU A 138 -11.90 -2.80 0.04
N ALA A 139 -10.78 -2.10 -0.15
CA ALA A 139 -10.50 -1.39 -1.39
C ALA A 139 -10.42 -2.35 -2.58
N ALA A 140 -9.76 -3.48 -2.41
CA ALA A 140 -9.70 -4.52 -3.44
C ALA A 140 -11.09 -5.02 -3.83
N ALA A 141 -11.98 -5.21 -2.87
CA ALA A 141 -13.37 -5.63 -3.14
C ALA A 141 -14.12 -4.57 -3.96
N ARG A 142 -13.97 -3.29 -3.61
CA ARG A 142 -14.58 -2.18 -4.37
C ARG A 142 -14.06 -2.13 -5.80
N LEU A 143 -12.75 -2.34 -5.99
CA LEU A 143 -12.14 -2.38 -7.33
C LEU A 143 -12.65 -3.53 -8.17
N ARG A 144 -12.81 -4.71 -7.58
CA ARG A 144 -13.39 -5.86 -8.30
C ARG A 144 -14.78 -5.53 -8.82
N ASP A 145 -15.61 -4.85 -8.01
CA ASP A 145 -16.95 -4.45 -8.41
C ASP A 145 -16.91 -3.46 -9.59
N LEU A 146 -15.94 -2.55 -9.62
CA LEU A 146 -15.77 -1.63 -10.74
C LEU A 146 -15.31 -2.32 -12.03
N LEU A 147 -14.61 -3.45 -11.91
CA LEU A 147 -14.02 -4.16 -13.04
C LEU A 147 -14.95 -5.24 -13.63
N THR A 148 -16.04 -5.54 -12.96
CA THR A 148 -17.08 -6.44 -13.46
C THR A 148 -18.23 -5.64 -14.12
#